data_ce1a5537b3b99ae9db81864d609decf4
#
_entry.id   ce1a5537b3b99ae9db81864d609decf4
#
_cell.length_a   1.000
_cell.length_b   1.000
_cell.length_c   1.000
_cell.angle_alpha   90.00
_cell.angle_beta   90.00
_cell.angle_gamma   90.00
#
_symmetry.space_group_name_H-M   'P 1'
#
loop_
_entity.id
_entity.type
_entity.pdbx_description
1 polymer ?
#
loop_
_entity_poly.entity_id
_entity_poly.type
_entity_poly.pdbx_seq_one_letter_code
_entity_poly.pdbx_strand_id
1 'polypeptide(L)'
;MLYNLLYPLADQFPIFNLFRYITFRTGGAIITSLILAFVLGPSLINWLRSKQSEGQPIRDDGPESHLLTKKGTPTMGGLLLLLCTSIGTLLWADLSNAYVWAVLLVTIGYGFLGFLDDFLKVSXXXTKGLPGKLKLLGQFSIAAAAAWWISTNTADPLSTALAFPFFKNYLLDLGWFFVPFAMFVMVGASNSVNLTDGLDGLAIVPVMIAAASFALITYLIGNIQFAEYLQVHYVAGSGELTIFLGALVGAGLGFLWYNAPPAMVFMGDTGSLALGGALGAVSVVTKHELVLAIIGGLFVLETLSVIIQVGSFKMTGKRVFRMAPLHXHFEKKGWQEPTIVIRFWIXAVILALVGLATLKLR
;
A
#
# COMPACT_ATOMS: atom_id res chain seq x y z
N MET A 1 8.54 -15.83 -11.94
CA MET A 1 9.27 -17.10 -12.06
C MET A 1 8.67 -18.01 -13.12
N LEU A 2 7.38 -18.29 -13.05
CA LEU A 2 6.74 -19.16 -14.07
C LEU A 2 6.87 -18.60 -15.47
N TYR A 3 6.68 -17.26 -15.61
CA TYR A 3 6.84 -16.62 -16.90
C TYR A 3 8.23 -16.89 -17.48
N ASN A 4 9.25 -16.72 -16.66
CA ASN A 4 10.64 -16.86 -17.12
C ASN A 4 11.01 -18.29 -17.46
N LEU A 5 10.40 -19.27 -16.78
CA LEU A 5 10.69 -20.67 -16.98
C LEU A 5 9.83 -21.31 -18.06
N LEU A 6 8.55 -20.96 -18.12
CA LEU A 6 7.60 -21.69 -18.95
C LEU A 6 7.32 -21.03 -20.30
N TYR A 7 7.28 -19.68 -20.35
CA TYR A 7 6.99 -19.03 -21.61
C TYR A 7 8.02 -19.35 -22.71
N PRO A 8 9.33 -19.44 -22.41
CA PRO A 8 10.27 -19.82 -23.47
C PRO A 8 10.02 -21.22 -24.04
N LEU A 9 9.26 -22.06 -23.35
CA LEU A 9 8.92 -23.41 -23.84
C LEU A 9 7.62 -23.41 -24.65
N ALA A 10 7.03 -22.24 -24.92
CA ALA A 10 5.75 -22.18 -25.62
C ALA A 10 5.79 -22.75 -27.03
N ASP A 11 6.96 -22.71 -27.69
CA ASP A 11 7.09 -23.31 -29.02
C ASP A 11 6.90 -24.82 -28.99
N GLN A 12 7.28 -25.47 -27.87
CA GLN A 12 7.16 -26.91 -27.72
C GLN A 12 5.84 -27.32 -27.08
N PHE A 13 5.32 -26.47 -26.17
CA PHE A 13 4.08 -26.72 -25.43
C PHE A 13 3.21 -25.48 -25.56
N PRO A 14 2.30 -25.44 -26.55
CA PRO A 14 1.56 -24.19 -26.83
C PRO A 14 0.76 -23.64 -25.67
N ILE A 15 0.36 -24.48 -24.70
CA ILE A 15 -0.40 -23.98 -23.55
C ILE A 15 0.41 -23.00 -22.72
N PHE A 16 1.74 -23.09 -22.76
CA PHE A 16 2.62 -22.19 -22.03
C PHE A 16 2.62 -20.77 -22.61
N ASN A 17 2.03 -20.58 -23.81
CA ASN A 17 1.85 -19.24 -24.35
C ASN A 17 0.92 -18.38 -23.50
N LEU A 18 0.09 -19.00 -22.65
CA LEU A 18 -0.77 -18.25 -21.73
C LEU A 18 0.05 -17.38 -20.78
N PHE A 19 1.25 -17.80 -20.41
CA PHE A 19 2.07 -17.04 -19.48
C PHE A 19 2.56 -15.71 -20.05
N ARG A 20 2.45 -15.50 -21.36
CA ARG A 20 2.76 -14.22 -21.97
C ARG A 20 1.81 -13.12 -21.52
N TYR A 21 0.56 -13.46 -21.25
CA TYR A 21 -0.49 -12.46 -21.02
C TYR A 21 -0.48 -11.96 -19.59
N ILE A 22 -0.43 -10.63 -19.44
CA ILE A 22 -0.45 -10.00 -18.12
C ILE A 22 -1.76 -10.33 -17.41
N THR A 23 -2.89 -10.34 -18.13
CA THR A 23 -4.18 -10.65 -17.50
C THR A 23 -4.20 -12.06 -16.91
N PHE A 24 -3.66 -13.04 -17.63
CA PHE A 24 -3.57 -14.41 -17.12
C PHE A 24 -2.70 -14.48 -15.87
N ARG A 25 -1.53 -13.84 -15.93
CA ARG A 25 -0.60 -13.88 -14.79
C ARG A 25 -1.14 -13.10 -13.59
N THR A 26 -1.87 -12.01 -13.84
CA THR A 26 -2.49 -11.25 -12.76
C THR A 26 -3.56 -12.10 -12.07
N GLY A 27 -4.40 -12.79 -12.85
CA GLY A 27 -5.37 -13.71 -12.26
C GLY A 27 -4.71 -14.80 -11.43
N GLY A 28 -3.61 -15.35 -11.94
CA GLY A 28 -2.85 -16.34 -11.20
C GLY A 28 -2.29 -15.79 -9.89
N ALA A 29 -1.79 -14.56 -9.93
CA ALA A 29 -1.23 -13.94 -8.74
C ALA A 29 -2.31 -13.67 -7.69
N ILE A 30 -3.49 -13.18 -8.12
CA ILE A 30 -4.60 -12.95 -7.19
C ILE A 30 -4.98 -14.26 -6.49
N ILE A 31 -5.20 -15.31 -7.28
CA ILE A 31 -5.64 -16.58 -6.73
C ILE A 31 -4.58 -17.19 -5.83
N THR A 32 -3.31 -17.15 -6.25
CA THR A 32 -2.22 -17.69 -5.46
C THR A 32 -2.12 -17.02 -4.10
N SER A 33 -2.11 -15.68 -4.08
CA SER A 33 -1.95 -14.98 -2.81
C SER A 33 -3.18 -15.14 -1.92
N LEU A 34 -4.38 -15.19 -2.50
CA LEU A 34 -5.61 -15.42 -1.73
C LEU A 34 -5.60 -16.81 -1.09
N ILE A 35 -5.28 -17.84 -1.87
CA ILE A 35 -5.26 -19.21 -1.36
C ILE A 35 -4.19 -19.34 -0.28
N LEU A 36 -3.01 -18.76 -0.51
CA LEU A 36 -1.95 -18.79 0.50
C LEU A 36 -2.41 -18.14 1.81
N ALA A 37 -3.13 -17.01 1.71
CA ALA A 37 -3.62 -16.35 2.91
C ALA A 37 -4.60 -17.24 3.68
N PHE A 38 -5.47 -17.96 2.98
CA PHE A 38 -6.39 -18.88 3.66
C PHE A 38 -5.67 -20.09 4.25
N VAL A 39 -4.64 -20.59 3.56
CA VAL A 39 -3.90 -21.77 4.04
C VAL A 39 -3.01 -21.40 5.23
N LEU A 40 -2.27 -20.28 5.11
CA LEU A 40 -1.28 -19.89 6.11
C LEU A 40 -1.88 -19.08 7.25
N GLY A 41 -3.04 -18.44 7.02
CA GLY A 41 -3.60 -17.49 7.98
C GLY A 41 -3.83 -18.06 9.37
N PRO A 42 -4.61 -19.16 9.51
CA PRO A 42 -4.87 -19.67 10.85
C PRO A 42 -3.59 -20.04 11.61
N SER A 43 -2.65 -20.70 10.95
CA SER A 43 -1.39 -21.09 11.59
C SER A 43 -0.60 -19.87 12.04
N LEU A 44 -0.48 -18.87 11.15
CA LEU A 44 0.27 -17.68 11.47
C LEU A 44 -0.40 -16.89 12.61
N ILE A 45 -1.71 -16.75 12.57
CA ILE A 45 -2.42 -16.02 13.62
C ILE A 45 -2.27 -16.72 14.97
N ASN A 46 -2.38 -18.06 14.98
CA ASN A 46 -2.18 -18.81 16.21
C ASN A 46 -0.76 -18.67 16.74
N TRP A 47 0.23 -18.68 15.83
CA TRP A 47 1.61 -18.48 16.23
C TRP A 47 1.81 -17.09 16.81
N LEU A 48 1.25 -16.05 16.17
CA LEU A 48 1.36 -14.68 16.68
C LEU A 48 0.68 -14.56 18.04
N ARG A 49 -0.47 -15.20 18.19
CA ARG A 49 -1.18 -15.17 19.48
C ARG A 49 -0.35 -15.83 20.57
N SER A 50 0.33 -16.93 20.26
CA SER A 50 1.14 -17.63 21.25
C SER A 50 2.37 -16.80 21.67
N LYS A 51 2.89 -15.96 20.76
CA LYS A 51 4.04 -15.12 21.08
C LYS A 51 3.65 -13.79 21.71
N GLN A 52 2.38 -13.43 21.67
CA GLN A 52 1.86 -12.16 22.18
C GLN A 52 0.73 -12.45 23.15
N SER A 53 1.07 -12.98 24.32
CA SER A 53 0.05 -13.48 25.24
C SER A 53 -0.97 -12.42 25.65
N GLU A 54 -0.58 -11.13 25.66
CA GLU A 54 -1.48 -10.04 25.98
C GLU A 54 -1.93 -9.24 24.74
N GLY A 55 -1.53 -9.70 23.56
CA GLY A 55 -1.85 -9.03 22.34
C GLY A 55 -1.09 -7.73 22.16
N GLN A 56 -1.58 -6.88 21.24
CA GLN A 56 -0.95 -5.59 20.98
C GLN A 56 -1.23 -4.65 22.15
N PRO A 57 -0.21 -3.89 22.64
CA PRO A 57 -0.46 -2.86 23.66
C PRO A 57 -1.45 -1.82 23.12
N ILE A 58 -2.48 -1.53 23.93
CA ILE A 58 -3.52 -0.56 23.55
C ILE A 58 -3.17 0.77 24.19
N ARG A 59 -3.21 1.84 23.39
CA ARG A 59 -2.87 3.17 23.89
C ARG A 59 -3.93 3.67 24.86
N ASP A 60 -3.47 4.20 25.97
CA ASP A 60 -4.37 4.72 27.00
C ASP A 60 -5.07 6.00 26.54
N ASP A 61 -4.43 6.76 25.63
CA ASP A 61 -5.01 8.00 25.15
C ASP A 61 -5.94 7.81 23.95
N GLY A 62 -6.16 6.55 23.53
CA GLY A 62 -7.06 6.23 22.45
C GLY A 62 -8.50 6.10 22.94
N PRO A 63 -9.42 5.72 22.04
CA PRO A 63 -10.82 5.51 22.43
C PRO A 63 -10.96 4.43 23.51
N GLU A 64 -11.82 4.69 24.50
CA GLU A 64 -12.02 3.74 25.60
C GLU A 64 -12.55 2.39 25.11
N SER A 65 -13.33 2.41 24.04
CA SER A 65 -13.87 1.16 23.49
C SER A 65 -12.76 0.20 23.07
N HIS A 66 -11.60 0.73 22.64
CA HIS A 66 -10.49 -0.13 22.23
C HIS A 66 -9.89 -0.89 23.43
N LEU A 67 -9.85 -0.25 24.60
CA LEU A 67 -9.37 -0.92 25.79
C LEU A 67 -10.27 -2.07 26.20
N LEU A 68 -11.59 -1.91 25.97
CA LEU A 68 -12.58 -2.91 26.36
C LEU A 68 -12.68 -4.07 25.37
N THR A 69 -12.60 -3.80 24.08
CA THR A 69 -12.94 -4.78 23.05
C THR A 69 -11.76 -5.38 22.31
N LYS A 70 -10.61 -4.69 22.32
CA LYS A 70 -9.47 -5.12 21.48
C LYS A 70 -8.30 -5.69 22.25
N LYS A 71 -8.42 -5.79 23.56
CA LYS A 71 -7.36 -6.35 24.38
C LYS A 71 -7.20 -7.84 24.05
N GLY A 72 -5.94 -8.25 23.88
CA GLY A 72 -5.62 -9.64 23.59
C GLY A 72 -5.52 -9.99 22.12
N THR A 73 -5.92 -9.09 21.24
CA THR A 73 -5.80 -9.34 19.80
C THR A 73 -4.34 -9.19 19.36
N PRO A 74 -3.76 -10.20 18.71
CA PRO A 74 -2.37 -10.08 18.28
C PRO A 74 -2.20 -9.11 17.11
N THR A 75 -1.02 -8.53 17.03
CA THR A 75 -0.66 -7.67 15.91
C THR A 75 0.34 -8.39 14.99
N MET A 76 0.89 -7.67 14.01
CA MET A 76 1.87 -8.17 13.04
C MET A 76 1.24 -9.08 11.99
N GLY A 77 -0.07 -8.92 11.78
CA GLY A 77 -0.75 -9.62 10.69
C GLY A 77 -0.23 -9.24 9.32
N GLY A 78 0.48 -8.11 9.23
CA GLY A 78 1.14 -7.74 7.99
C GLY A 78 2.14 -8.75 7.49
N LEU A 79 2.64 -9.64 8.38
CA LEU A 79 3.50 -10.74 7.92
C LEU A 79 2.78 -11.62 6.90
N LEU A 80 1.48 -11.87 7.12
CA LEU A 80 0.69 -12.64 6.17
C LEU A 80 0.59 -11.92 4.84
N LEU A 81 0.32 -10.60 4.89
CA LEU A 81 0.24 -9.78 3.67
C LEU A 81 1.54 -9.79 2.90
N LEU A 82 2.67 -9.61 3.60
CA LEU A 82 3.97 -9.57 2.95
C LEU A 82 4.32 -10.92 2.32
N LEU A 83 4.07 -11.99 3.06
CA LEU A 83 4.40 -13.32 2.57
C LEU A 83 3.59 -13.67 1.33
N CYS A 84 2.27 -13.46 1.39
CA CYS A 84 1.40 -13.83 0.28
C CYS A 84 1.63 -12.93 -0.94
N THR A 85 1.80 -11.63 -0.74
CA THR A 85 2.07 -10.71 -1.84
C THR A 85 3.41 -11.04 -2.50
N SER A 86 4.43 -11.29 -1.69
CA SER A 86 5.77 -11.58 -2.23
C SER A 86 5.78 -12.89 -3.01
N ILE A 87 5.17 -13.95 -2.47
CA ILE A 87 5.15 -15.23 -3.16
C ILE A 87 4.34 -15.12 -4.46
N GLY A 88 3.18 -14.48 -4.41
CA GLY A 88 2.37 -14.30 -5.61
C GLY A 88 3.12 -13.53 -6.69
N THR A 89 3.82 -12.48 -6.29
CA THR A 89 4.58 -11.66 -7.25
C THR A 89 5.76 -12.45 -7.82
N LEU A 90 6.54 -13.07 -6.95
CA LEU A 90 7.73 -13.81 -7.41
C LEU A 90 7.33 -14.97 -8.32
N LEU A 91 6.21 -15.61 -8.05
CA LEU A 91 5.77 -16.74 -8.85
C LEU A 91 5.29 -16.31 -10.24
N TRP A 92 4.56 -15.19 -10.34
CA TRP A 92 3.85 -14.83 -11.57
C TRP A 92 4.47 -13.68 -12.37
N ALA A 93 5.22 -12.79 -11.76
CA ALA A 93 5.79 -11.65 -12.48
C ALA A 93 7.03 -12.05 -13.28
N ASP A 94 7.35 -11.22 -14.28
CA ASP A 94 8.60 -11.34 -15.03
C ASP A 94 9.73 -10.83 -14.14
N LEU A 95 10.56 -11.73 -13.66
CA LEU A 95 11.61 -11.37 -12.71
C LEU A 95 12.79 -10.64 -13.34
N SER A 96 12.81 -10.51 -14.67
CA SER A 96 13.80 -9.64 -15.33
C SER A 96 13.37 -8.18 -15.36
N ASN A 97 12.17 -7.86 -14.89
CA ASN A 97 11.62 -6.50 -14.92
C ASN A 97 12.16 -5.68 -13.76
N ALA A 98 12.78 -4.53 -14.07
CA ALA A 98 13.41 -3.70 -13.05
C ALA A 98 12.42 -3.10 -12.07
N TYR A 99 11.23 -2.77 -12.53
CA TYR A 99 10.22 -2.13 -11.66
C TYR A 99 9.69 -3.10 -10.60
N VAL A 100 9.58 -4.38 -10.95
CA VAL A 100 9.14 -5.39 -9.97
C VAL A 100 10.07 -5.39 -8.77
N TRP A 101 11.37 -5.33 -9.01
CA TRP A 101 12.34 -5.33 -7.91
C TRP A 101 12.30 -4.04 -7.10
N ALA A 102 12.03 -2.90 -7.76
CA ALA A 102 11.91 -1.63 -7.04
C ALA A 102 10.74 -1.69 -6.05
N VAL A 103 9.57 -2.14 -6.51
CA VAL A 103 8.41 -2.17 -5.61
C VAL A 103 8.57 -3.23 -4.53
N LEU A 104 9.20 -4.36 -4.84
CA LEU A 104 9.47 -5.36 -3.82
C LEU A 104 10.46 -4.84 -2.78
N LEU A 105 11.47 -4.11 -3.20
CA LEU A 105 12.41 -3.51 -2.24
C LEU A 105 11.69 -2.62 -1.23
N VAL A 106 10.84 -1.72 -1.74
CA VAL A 106 10.12 -0.82 -0.85
C VAL A 106 9.16 -1.60 0.05
N THR A 107 8.41 -2.53 -0.53
CA THR A 107 7.41 -3.28 0.22
C THR A 107 8.06 -4.11 1.33
N ILE A 108 9.07 -4.88 0.99
CA ILE A 108 9.75 -5.74 1.97
C ILE A 108 10.57 -4.92 2.94
N GLY A 109 11.28 -3.90 2.44
CA GLY A 109 12.09 -3.05 3.31
C GLY A 109 11.26 -2.29 4.33
N TYR A 110 10.15 -1.71 3.88
CA TYR A 110 9.25 -1.01 4.81
C TYR A 110 8.55 -1.99 5.73
N GLY A 111 8.24 -3.18 5.23
CA GLY A 111 7.70 -4.23 6.08
C GLY A 111 8.67 -4.62 7.18
N PHE A 112 9.97 -4.68 6.87
CA PHE A 112 10.99 -4.99 7.87
C PHE A 112 11.06 -3.89 8.92
N LEU A 113 11.02 -2.62 8.51
CA LEU A 113 11.00 -1.52 9.47
C LEU A 113 9.77 -1.59 10.37
N GLY A 114 8.62 -1.89 9.77
CA GLY A 114 7.40 -2.07 10.55
C GLY A 114 7.47 -3.26 11.48
N PHE A 115 8.11 -4.34 11.02
CA PHE A 115 8.32 -5.51 11.87
C PHE A 115 9.16 -5.16 13.09
N LEU A 116 10.24 -4.41 12.89
CA LEU A 116 11.07 -3.99 14.02
C LEU A 116 10.26 -3.16 15.00
N ASP A 117 9.47 -2.23 14.49
CA ASP A 117 8.63 -1.40 15.34
C ASP A 117 7.63 -2.22 16.13
N ASP A 118 6.94 -3.13 15.46
CA ASP A 118 5.95 -4.00 16.11
C ASP A 118 6.61 -4.93 17.12
N PHE A 119 7.75 -5.49 16.76
CA PHE A 119 8.46 -6.42 17.63
C PHE A 119 8.89 -5.74 18.95
N LEU A 120 9.39 -4.50 18.84
CA LEU A 120 9.77 -3.75 20.03
C LEU A 120 8.57 -3.42 20.90
N LYS A 121 7.45 -3.11 20.28
CA LYS A 121 6.21 -2.83 21.03
C LYS A 121 5.70 -4.06 21.77
N VAL A 122 5.75 -5.19 21.13
CA VAL A 122 5.22 -6.43 21.69
C VAL A 122 6.17 -7.01 22.74
N SER A 123 7.46 -6.98 22.47
CA SER A 123 8.47 -7.56 23.37
C SER A 123 8.75 -6.70 24.57
N UNK A 124 8.55 -5.58 24.38
CA UNK A 124 8.92 -4.73 25.45
C UNK A 124 7.73 -4.08 26.07
N UNK A 125 6.80 -4.38 25.54
CA UNK A 125 5.67 -3.80 25.98
C UNK A 125 5.64 -2.37 25.96
N UNK A 126 6.39 -1.93 25.29
CA UNK A 126 6.51 -0.59 25.14
C UNK A 126 5.64 -0.24 24.05
N THR A 127 4.95 0.79 24.22
CA THR A 127 4.11 1.37 23.17
C THR A 127 4.88 2.27 22.20
N LYS A 128 6.12 2.61 22.54
CA LYS A 128 6.88 3.53 21.70
C LYS A 128 7.51 2.86 20.47
N GLY A 129 7.93 1.61 20.59
CA GLY A 129 8.50 0.88 19.46
C GLY A 129 9.84 1.45 19.00
N LEU A 130 10.06 1.43 17.69
CA LEU A 130 11.28 1.94 17.07
C LEU A 130 11.30 3.46 17.14
N PRO A 131 12.45 4.08 17.52
CA PRO A 131 12.49 5.55 17.51
C PRO A 131 12.12 6.12 16.15
N GLY A 132 11.31 7.18 16.19
CA GLY A 132 10.80 7.77 14.96
C GLY A 132 11.86 8.22 13.99
N LYS A 133 12.95 8.76 14.51
CA LYS A 133 14.05 9.21 13.65
C LYS A 133 14.70 8.05 12.91
N LEU A 134 14.88 6.91 13.56
CA LEU A 134 15.45 5.73 12.91
C LEU A 134 14.50 5.17 11.88
N LYS A 135 13.21 5.14 12.19
CA LYS A 135 12.20 4.66 11.24
C LYS A 135 12.20 5.52 9.98
N LEU A 136 12.18 6.85 10.15
CA LEU A 136 12.21 7.75 9.00
C LEU A 136 13.50 7.63 8.21
N LEU A 137 14.64 7.51 8.89
CA LEU A 137 15.92 7.33 8.20
C LEU A 137 15.90 6.08 7.35
N GLY A 138 15.38 4.98 7.88
CA GLY A 138 15.26 3.75 7.11
C GLY A 138 14.32 3.91 5.92
N GLN A 139 13.17 4.55 6.13
CA GLN A 139 12.21 4.76 5.05
C GLN A 139 12.78 5.63 3.94
N PHE A 140 13.42 6.74 4.30
CA PHE A 140 14.00 7.63 3.28
C PHE A 140 15.16 6.96 2.56
N SER A 141 15.98 6.16 3.24
CA SER A 141 17.10 5.47 2.61
C SER A 141 16.62 4.46 1.58
N ILE A 142 15.64 3.65 1.94
CA ILE A 142 15.09 2.64 1.03
C ILE A 142 14.42 3.34 -0.15
N ALA A 143 13.67 4.41 0.11
CA ALA A 143 13.00 5.16 -0.95
C ALA A 143 14.00 5.79 -1.90
N ALA A 144 15.12 6.32 -1.38
CA ALA A 144 16.15 6.91 -2.24
C ALA A 144 16.73 5.86 -3.20
N ALA A 145 17.02 4.68 -2.67
CA ALA A 145 17.55 3.60 -3.51
C ALA A 145 16.55 3.20 -4.58
N ALA A 146 15.27 3.07 -4.19
CA ALA A 146 14.22 2.69 -5.15
C ALA A 146 14.02 3.77 -6.20
N ALA A 147 13.99 5.04 -5.79
CA ALA A 147 13.78 6.15 -6.73
C ALA A 147 14.91 6.24 -7.74
N TRP A 148 16.15 6.09 -7.26
CA TRP A 148 17.30 6.10 -8.16
C TRP A 148 17.20 4.94 -9.17
N TRP A 149 16.87 3.74 -8.68
CA TRP A 149 16.73 2.57 -9.54
C TRP A 149 15.64 2.78 -10.57
N ILE A 150 14.50 3.32 -10.16
CA ILE A 150 13.39 3.59 -11.06
C ILE A 150 13.83 4.59 -12.14
N SER A 151 14.50 5.67 -11.75
CA SER A 151 14.89 6.70 -12.72
C SER A 151 15.90 6.18 -13.74
N THR A 152 16.81 5.30 -13.32
CA THR A 152 17.80 4.75 -14.25
C THR A 152 17.19 3.73 -15.22
N ASN A 153 16.01 3.22 -14.91
CA ASN A 153 15.33 2.23 -15.75
C ASN A 153 14.13 2.81 -16.50
N THR A 154 13.96 4.13 -16.48
CA THR A 154 12.88 4.81 -17.18
C THR A 154 13.45 5.69 -18.29
N ALA A 155 12.90 5.56 -19.49
CA ALA A 155 13.40 6.31 -20.65
C ALA A 155 13.04 7.79 -20.56
N ASP A 156 13.96 8.65 -21.00
CA ASP A 156 13.66 10.07 -21.15
C ASP A 156 12.52 10.24 -22.16
N PRO A 157 11.67 11.26 -22.00
CA PRO A 157 11.77 12.36 -21.03
C PRO A 157 11.14 12.05 -19.68
N LEU A 158 10.73 10.83 -19.41
CA LEU A 158 9.98 10.49 -18.19
C LEU A 158 10.88 10.19 -16.99
N SER A 159 12.17 9.93 -17.20
CA SER A 159 13.03 9.38 -16.14
C SER A 159 13.00 10.18 -14.85
N THR A 160 12.98 11.52 -14.95
CA THR A 160 12.96 12.40 -13.77
C THR A 160 11.83 13.42 -13.83
N ALA A 161 10.76 13.11 -14.56
CA ALA A 161 9.66 14.05 -14.79
C ALA A 161 8.49 13.83 -13.83
N LEU A 162 7.73 14.90 -13.61
CA LEU A 162 6.45 14.87 -12.92
C LEU A 162 5.36 15.15 -13.96
N ALA A 163 4.35 14.27 -13.99
CA ALA A 163 3.20 14.42 -14.88
C ALA A 163 2.00 14.91 -14.09
N PHE A 164 1.06 15.53 -14.79
CA PHE A 164 -0.12 16.14 -14.16
C PHE A 164 -1.39 15.52 -14.73
N PRO A 165 -2.37 15.18 -13.87
CA PRO A 165 -3.57 14.45 -14.34
C PRO A 165 -4.47 15.25 -15.29
N PHE A 166 -4.52 16.57 -15.14
CA PHE A 166 -5.43 17.38 -15.96
C PHE A 166 -4.72 18.10 -17.10
N PHE A 167 -3.40 18.08 -17.13
CA PHE A 167 -2.58 18.74 -18.13
C PHE A 167 -1.69 17.70 -18.77
N LYS A 168 -2.29 16.89 -19.64
CA LYS A 168 -1.67 15.65 -20.11
C LYS A 168 -0.39 15.83 -20.89
N ASN A 169 -0.26 16.95 -21.60
CA ASN A 169 0.94 17.19 -22.39
C ASN A 169 2.07 17.85 -21.60
N TYR A 170 1.80 18.21 -20.35
CA TYR A 170 2.78 18.94 -19.56
C TYR A 170 3.60 17.96 -18.72
N LEU A 171 4.92 18.05 -18.86
CA LEU A 171 5.87 17.34 -18.02
C LEU A 171 6.78 18.35 -17.38
N LEU A 172 6.93 18.28 -16.07
CA LEU A 172 7.87 19.13 -15.36
C LEU A 172 9.10 18.27 -15.04
N ASP A 173 10.24 18.61 -15.63
CA ASP A 173 11.45 17.86 -15.36
C ASP A 173 12.01 18.31 -14.00
N LEU A 174 12.01 17.41 -13.03
CA LEU A 174 12.52 17.71 -11.70
C LEU A 174 14.03 17.57 -11.61
N GLY A 175 14.64 16.98 -12.63
CA GLY A 175 16.07 16.75 -12.61
C GLY A 175 16.48 15.92 -11.40
N TRP A 176 17.54 16.34 -10.71
CA TRP A 176 18.01 15.60 -9.56
C TRP A 176 17.10 15.81 -8.32
N PHE A 177 16.16 16.73 -8.37
CA PHE A 177 15.14 16.84 -7.32
C PHE A 177 14.13 15.68 -7.36
N PHE A 178 14.10 14.93 -8.47
CA PHE A 178 13.17 13.81 -8.60
C PHE A 178 13.33 12.80 -7.46
N VAL A 179 14.57 12.47 -7.09
CA VAL A 179 14.79 11.47 -6.05
C VAL A 179 14.21 11.96 -4.70
N PRO A 180 14.52 13.18 -4.23
CA PRO A 180 13.87 13.67 -3.01
C PRO A 180 12.34 13.69 -3.11
N PHE A 181 11.79 14.08 -4.25
CA PHE A 181 10.35 14.09 -4.43
C PHE A 181 9.76 12.70 -4.31
N ALA A 182 10.37 11.72 -4.98
CA ALA A 182 9.90 10.34 -4.92
C ALA A 182 10.01 9.77 -3.51
N MET A 183 11.10 10.11 -2.81
CA MET A 183 11.25 9.71 -1.42
C MET A 183 10.10 10.22 -0.57
N PHE A 184 9.75 11.49 -0.76
CA PHE A 184 8.66 12.09 -0.02
C PHE A 184 7.33 11.39 -0.33
N VAL A 185 7.09 11.05 -1.59
CA VAL A 185 5.87 10.34 -1.98
C VAL A 185 5.79 8.98 -1.29
N MET A 186 6.86 8.20 -1.34
CA MET A 186 6.86 6.86 -0.77
C MET A 186 6.75 6.89 0.75
N VAL A 187 7.51 7.75 1.40
CA VAL A 187 7.48 7.86 2.86
C VAL A 187 6.13 8.41 3.31
N GLY A 188 5.62 9.42 2.60
CA GLY A 188 4.33 9.99 2.93
C GLY A 188 3.20 8.99 2.80
N ALA A 189 3.16 8.25 1.70
CA ALA A 189 2.12 7.24 1.49
C ALA A 189 2.21 6.16 2.56
N SER A 190 3.42 5.72 2.88
CA SER A 190 3.63 4.69 3.89
C SER A 190 3.07 5.11 5.24
N ASN A 191 3.41 6.31 5.68
CA ASN A 191 2.98 6.78 6.99
C ASN A 191 1.50 7.14 7.00
N SER A 192 0.94 7.56 5.86
CA SER A 192 -0.50 7.85 5.77
C SER A 192 -1.33 6.59 5.96
N VAL A 193 -0.93 5.49 5.34
CA VAL A 193 -1.64 4.22 5.53
C VAL A 193 -1.51 3.77 6.98
N ASN A 194 -0.32 3.97 7.57
CA ASN A 194 -0.10 3.62 8.97
C ASN A 194 -1.05 4.39 9.90
N LEU A 195 -1.22 5.69 9.66
CA LEU A 195 -2.13 6.50 10.46
C LEU A 195 -3.59 6.04 10.30
N THR A 196 -3.95 5.54 9.13
CA THR A 196 -5.32 5.12 8.84
C THR A 196 -5.66 3.78 9.50
N ASP A 197 -4.65 3.00 9.85
CA ASP A 197 -4.84 1.64 10.38
C ASP A 197 -5.19 1.69 11.86
N GLY A 198 -6.31 2.33 12.19
CA GLY A 198 -6.75 2.48 13.57
C GLY A 198 -8.00 1.69 13.95
N LEU A 199 -8.73 1.18 12.98
CA LEU A 199 -9.94 0.39 13.21
C LEU A 199 -9.88 -0.88 12.38
N ASP A 200 -10.60 -1.91 12.86
CA ASP A 200 -10.62 -3.22 12.19
C ASP A 200 -11.14 -3.09 10.77
N GLY A 201 -10.34 -3.53 9.80
CA GLY A 201 -10.72 -3.51 8.40
C GLY A 201 -10.61 -2.17 7.71
N LEU A 202 -10.31 -1.11 8.47
CA LEU A 202 -10.37 0.24 7.90
C LEU A 202 -9.30 0.50 6.85
N ALA A 203 -8.06 0.09 7.09
CA ALA A 203 -6.98 0.42 6.17
C ALA A 203 -6.90 -0.54 4.99
N ILE A 204 -7.16 -1.82 5.21
CA ILE A 204 -6.88 -2.81 4.16
C ILE A 204 -7.78 -2.63 2.93
N VAL A 205 -9.07 -2.30 3.11
CA VAL A 205 -9.95 -2.16 1.96
C VAL A 205 -9.61 -0.94 1.12
N PRO A 206 -9.41 0.26 1.70
CA PRO A 206 -8.92 1.37 0.88
C PRO A 206 -7.58 1.10 0.19
N VAL A 207 -6.67 0.35 0.83
CA VAL A 207 -5.44 -0.06 0.17
C VAL A 207 -5.76 -0.93 -1.06
N MET A 208 -6.67 -1.89 -0.90
CA MET A 208 -7.05 -2.76 -2.02
C MET A 208 -7.72 -1.97 -3.14
N ILE A 209 -8.55 -1.00 -2.80
CA ILE A 209 -9.20 -0.16 -3.80
C ILE A 209 -8.15 0.63 -4.58
N ALA A 210 -7.17 1.22 -3.88
CA ALA A 210 -6.09 1.94 -4.54
C ALA A 210 -5.25 1.00 -5.39
N ALA A 211 -4.95 -0.20 -4.86
CA ALA A 211 -4.15 -1.18 -5.59
C ALA A 211 -4.87 -1.64 -6.87
N ALA A 212 -6.17 -1.90 -6.79
CA ALA A 212 -6.94 -2.30 -7.97
C ALA A 212 -6.97 -1.18 -9.00
N SER A 213 -7.12 0.06 -8.53
CA SER A 213 -7.11 1.23 -9.42
C SER A 213 -5.76 1.35 -10.14
N PHE A 214 -4.66 1.22 -9.39
CA PHE A 214 -3.34 1.28 -10.00
C PHE A 214 -3.01 0.03 -10.83
N ALA A 215 -3.63 -1.12 -10.54
CA ALA A 215 -3.49 -2.28 -11.41
C ALA A 215 -4.03 -1.95 -12.82
N LEU A 216 -5.17 -1.27 -12.87
CA LEU A 216 -5.69 -0.81 -14.15
C LEU A 216 -4.77 0.21 -14.79
N ILE A 217 -4.28 1.19 -14.02
CA ILE A 217 -3.39 2.22 -14.55
C ILE A 217 -2.11 1.59 -15.12
N THR A 218 -1.47 0.69 -14.38
CA THR A 218 -0.23 0.06 -14.84
C THR A 218 -0.46 -0.78 -16.09
N TYR A 219 -1.60 -1.44 -16.18
CA TYR A 219 -1.94 -2.20 -17.37
C TYR A 219 -2.09 -1.29 -18.58
N LEU A 220 -2.82 -0.18 -18.41
CA LEU A 220 -3.10 0.72 -19.53
C LEU A 220 -1.85 1.47 -19.99
N ILE A 221 -1.06 2.02 -19.05
CA ILE A 221 0.10 2.81 -19.45
C ILE A 221 1.29 1.95 -19.85
N GLY A 222 1.26 0.67 -19.50
CA GLY A 222 2.28 -0.28 -19.95
C GLY A 222 2.02 -0.84 -21.34
N ASN A 223 0.91 -0.48 -21.96
CA ASN A 223 0.54 -0.90 -23.29
C ASN A 223 0.52 0.33 -24.19
N ILE A 224 1.33 0.31 -25.26
CA ILE A 224 1.48 1.53 -26.04
C ILE A 224 0.18 1.94 -26.75
N GLN A 225 -0.63 0.98 -27.15
CA GLN A 225 -1.90 1.30 -27.84
C GLN A 225 -2.89 1.95 -26.89
N PHE A 226 -3.02 1.42 -25.68
CA PHE A 226 -3.90 2.02 -24.67
C PHE A 226 -3.39 3.38 -24.24
N ALA A 227 -2.06 3.51 -24.05
CA ALA A 227 -1.49 4.79 -23.64
C ALA A 227 -1.74 5.87 -24.66
N GLU A 228 -1.58 5.54 -25.95
CA GLU A 228 -1.85 6.49 -27.03
C GLU A 228 -3.33 6.87 -27.09
N TYR A 229 -4.20 5.88 -26.96
CA TYR A 229 -5.65 6.15 -26.99
C TYR A 229 -6.07 7.10 -25.86
N LEU A 230 -5.58 6.85 -24.66
CA LEU A 230 -5.93 7.66 -23.48
C LEU A 230 -5.13 8.96 -23.42
N GLN A 231 -4.10 9.07 -24.25
CA GLN A 231 -3.20 10.25 -24.23
C GLN A 231 -2.49 10.39 -22.88
N VAL A 232 -2.08 9.25 -22.31
CA VAL A 232 -1.26 9.23 -21.11
C VAL A 232 0.16 8.79 -21.48
N HIS A 233 1.10 9.06 -20.61
CA HIS A 233 2.49 8.74 -20.90
C HIS A 233 2.72 7.24 -20.82
N TYR A 234 3.29 6.67 -21.88
CA TYR A 234 3.61 5.26 -21.94
C TYR A 234 4.86 4.97 -21.10
N VAL A 235 4.76 4.01 -20.19
CA VAL A 235 5.91 3.57 -19.39
C VAL A 235 6.13 2.09 -19.69
N ALA A 236 7.11 1.83 -20.53
CA ALA A 236 7.40 0.45 -20.96
C ALA A 236 7.77 -0.39 -19.74
N GLY A 237 7.17 -1.56 -19.64
CA GLY A 237 7.45 -2.51 -18.55
C GLY A 237 6.59 -2.32 -17.32
N SER A 238 5.84 -1.22 -17.21
CA SER A 238 5.03 -1.00 -16.01
C SER A 238 3.88 -1.98 -15.87
N GLY A 239 3.50 -2.65 -16.97
CA GLY A 239 2.43 -3.64 -16.90
C GLY A 239 2.71 -4.80 -15.97
N GLU A 240 3.98 -5.11 -15.73
CA GLU A 240 4.32 -6.16 -14.76
C GLU A 240 3.86 -5.82 -13.36
N LEU A 241 3.73 -4.53 -13.04
CA LEU A 241 3.23 -4.13 -11.74
C LEU A 241 1.75 -4.44 -11.56
N THR A 242 1.01 -4.66 -12.65
CA THR A 242 -0.37 -5.15 -12.54
C THR A 242 -0.38 -6.49 -11.80
N ILE A 243 0.60 -7.33 -12.05
CA ILE A 243 0.70 -8.63 -11.39
C ILE A 243 1.01 -8.46 -9.90
N PHE A 244 1.96 -7.59 -9.57
CA PHE A 244 2.26 -7.28 -8.17
C PHE A 244 1.01 -6.77 -7.43
N LEU A 245 0.29 -5.85 -8.07
CA LEU A 245 -0.90 -5.27 -7.44
C LEU A 245 -2.02 -6.29 -7.33
N GLY A 246 -2.12 -7.21 -8.30
CA GLY A 246 -3.05 -8.32 -8.20
C GLY A 246 -2.73 -9.21 -7.00
N ALA A 247 -1.45 -9.54 -6.83
CA ALA A 247 -1.04 -10.34 -5.68
C ALA A 247 -1.38 -9.62 -4.37
N LEU A 248 -1.18 -8.31 -4.34
CA LEU A 248 -1.51 -7.50 -3.17
C LEU A 248 -3.01 -7.55 -2.87
N VAL A 249 -3.85 -7.42 -3.90
CA VAL A 249 -5.30 -7.47 -3.72
C VAL A 249 -5.72 -8.85 -3.21
N GLY A 250 -5.16 -9.92 -3.77
CA GLY A 250 -5.49 -11.27 -3.29
C GLY A 250 -5.08 -11.47 -1.85
N ALA A 251 -3.87 -11.03 -1.50
CA ALA A 251 -3.40 -11.12 -0.12
C ALA A 251 -4.29 -10.29 0.81
N GLY A 252 -4.69 -9.10 0.33
CA GLY A 252 -5.56 -8.22 1.10
C GLY A 252 -6.92 -8.83 1.36
N LEU A 253 -7.50 -9.49 0.37
CA LEU A 253 -8.79 -10.18 0.55
C LEU A 253 -8.68 -11.28 1.61
N GLY A 254 -7.61 -12.06 1.54
CA GLY A 254 -7.39 -13.11 2.53
C GLY A 254 -7.16 -12.54 3.92
N PHE A 255 -6.39 -11.45 3.99
CA PHE A 255 -6.16 -10.79 5.28
C PHE A 255 -7.46 -10.20 5.84
N LEU A 256 -8.29 -9.62 4.98
CA LEU A 256 -9.56 -9.05 5.41
C LEU A 256 -10.46 -10.10 6.06
N TRP A 257 -10.38 -11.34 5.61
CA TRP A 257 -11.14 -12.44 6.19
C TRP A 257 -10.90 -12.52 7.70
N TYR A 258 -9.68 -12.20 8.14
CA TYR A 258 -9.31 -12.27 9.55
C TYR A 258 -9.32 -10.92 10.24
N ASN A 259 -9.24 -9.84 9.49
CA ASN A 259 -9.11 -8.48 10.04
C ASN A 259 -10.46 -7.74 10.13
N ALA A 260 -11.49 -8.24 9.43
CA ALA A 260 -12.82 -7.62 9.49
C ALA A 260 -13.35 -7.59 10.93
N PRO A 261 -14.10 -6.56 11.29
CA PRO A 261 -14.59 -6.45 12.68
C PRO A 261 -15.46 -7.65 13.11
N PRO A 262 -15.24 -8.22 14.30
CA PRO A 262 -14.14 -7.96 15.23
C PRO A 262 -12.88 -8.69 14.79
N ALA A 263 -11.78 -7.97 14.72
CA ALA A 263 -10.56 -8.51 14.13
C ALA A 263 -9.95 -9.64 14.95
N MET A 264 -9.51 -10.68 14.25
CA MET A 264 -8.76 -11.78 14.84
C MET A 264 -7.26 -11.46 14.90
N VAL A 265 -6.82 -10.50 14.10
CA VAL A 265 -5.42 -10.08 14.05
C VAL A 265 -5.39 -8.64 13.52
N PHE A 266 -4.49 -7.81 14.10
CA PHE A 266 -4.24 -6.47 13.59
C PHE A 266 -3.13 -6.51 12.57
N MET A 267 -3.19 -5.58 11.61
CA MET A 267 -2.16 -5.49 10.57
C MET A 267 -0.79 -5.15 11.16
N GLY A 268 -0.75 -4.17 12.03
CA GLY A 268 0.49 -3.66 12.61
C GLY A 268 1.25 -2.80 11.61
N ASP A 269 2.33 -2.20 12.11
CA ASP A 269 3.21 -1.40 11.25
C ASP A 269 3.87 -2.27 10.17
N THR A 270 4.04 -3.56 10.47
CA THR A 270 4.58 -4.51 9.49
C THR A 270 3.82 -4.43 8.17
N GLY A 271 2.49 -4.39 8.24
CA GLY A 271 1.68 -4.33 7.03
C GLY A 271 1.46 -2.92 6.53
N SER A 272 1.10 -2.00 7.43
CA SER A 272 0.67 -0.68 6.98
C SER A 272 1.79 0.11 6.32
N LEU A 273 3.01 0.06 6.88
CA LEU A 273 4.14 0.77 6.26
C LEU A 273 4.47 0.17 4.90
N ALA A 274 4.42 -1.15 4.79
CA ALA A 274 4.73 -1.84 3.53
C ALA A 274 3.71 -1.51 2.45
N LEU A 275 2.43 -1.59 2.78
CA LEU A 275 1.38 -1.37 1.78
C LEU A 275 1.36 0.07 1.28
N GLY A 276 1.50 1.02 2.20
CA GLY A 276 1.57 2.42 1.80
C GLY A 276 2.79 2.71 0.94
N GLY A 277 3.94 2.16 1.34
CA GLY A 277 5.16 2.31 0.54
C GLY A 277 5.02 1.71 -0.84
N ALA A 278 4.37 0.54 -0.92
CA ALA A 278 4.14 -0.12 -2.22
C ALA A 278 3.31 0.77 -3.15
N LEU A 279 2.23 1.35 -2.63
CA LEU A 279 1.40 2.25 -3.45
C LEU A 279 2.21 3.47 -3.91
N GLY A 280 3.01 4.03 -3.00
CA GLY A 280 3.87 5.15 -3.36
C GLY A 280 4.85 4.80 -4.45
N ALA A 281 5.50 3.65 -4.33
CA ALA A 281 6.48 3.21 -5.33
C ALA A 281 5.82 2.98 -6.69
N VAL A 282 4.64 2.36 -6.71
CA VAL A 282 3.91 2.15 -7.97
C VAL A 282 3.56 3.49 -8.61
N SER A 283 3.14 4.47 -7.81
CA SER A 283 2.78 5.78 -8.35
C SER A 283 4.00 6.48 -8.96
N VAL A 284 5.17 6.29 -8.37
CA VAL A 284 6.41 6.87 -8.89
C VAL A 284 6.79 6.22 -10.23
N VAL A 285 6.69 4.89 -10.32
CA VAL A 285 6.98 4.20 -11.59
C VAL A 285 6.06 4.68 -12.71
N THR A 286 4.79 4.86 -12.41
CA THR A 286 3.77 5.15 -13.41
C THR A 286 3.63 6.63 -13.71
N LYS A 287 4.38 7.48 -13.02
CA LYS A 287 4.24 8.94 -13.16
C LYS A 287 2.83 9.41 -12.82
N HIS A 288 2.24 8.76 -11.82
CA HIS A 288 0.88 9.07 -11.37
C HIS A 288 0.87 9.39 -9.89
N GLU A 289 1.91 10.10 -9.41
CA GLU A 289 2.00 10.47 -7.99
C GLU A 289 0.85 11.38 -7.57
N LEU A 290 0.49 12.34 -8.41
CA LEU A 290 -0.62 13.25 -8.08
C LEU A 290 -1.96 12.51 -8.12
N VAL A 291 -2.09 11.54 -9.02
CA VAL A 291 -3.30 10.71 -9.07
C VAL A 291 -3.40 9.84 -7.82
N LEU A 292 -2.27 9.38 -7.27
CA LEU A 292 -2.31 8.64 -6.02
C LEU A 292 -2.91 9.50 -4.90
N ALA A 293 -2.59 10.80 -4.87
CA ALA A 293 -3.18 11.68 -3.86
C ALA A 293 -4.70 11.72 -3.97
N ILE A 294 -5.25 11.57 -5.18
CA ILE A 294 -6.70 11.52 -5.37
C ILE A 294 -7.25 10.14 -5.02
N ILE A 295 -6.70 9.09 -5.62
CA ILE A 295 -7.17 7.72 -5.38
C ILE A 295 -7.01 7.34 -3.91
N GLY A 296 -5.88 7.74 -3.32
CA GLY A 296 -5.63 7.54 -1.91
C GLY A 296 -6.07 8.71 -1.04
N GLY A 297 -7.07 9.47 -1.51
CA GLY A 297 -7.49 10.67 -0.81
C GLY A 297 -7.94 10.44 0.62
N LEU A 298 -8.46 9.27 0.92
CA LEU A 298 -8.80 8.94 2.30
C LEU A 298 -7.57 9.01 3.19
N PHE A 299 -6.46 8.45 2.73
CA PHE A 299 -5.20 8.48 3.49
C PHE A 299 -4.70 9.90 3.64
N VAL A 300 -4.87 10.72 2.59
CA VAL A 300 -4.49 12.13 2.63
C VAL A 300 -5.34 12.86 3.68
N LEU A 301 -6.65 12.64 3.68
CA LEU A 301 -7.55 13.31 4.62
C LEU A 301 -7.23 12.90 6.07
N GLU A 302 -6.95 11.62 6.30
CA GLU A 302 -6.57 11.17 7.64
C GLU A 302 -5.28 11.84 8.10
N THR A 303 -4.29 11.93 7.21
CA THR A 303 -3.01 12.53 7.52
C THR A 303 -3.17 14.03 7.77
N LEU A 304 -3.94 14.72 6.90
CA LEU A 304 -4.19 16.14 7.08
C LEU A 304 -4.91 16.43 8.39
N SER A 305 -5.83 15.55 8.80
CA SER A 305 -6.53 15.77 10.06
C SER A 305 -5.56 15.73 11.25
N VAL A 306 -4.54 14.86 11.19
CA VAL A 306 -3.52 14.81 12.23
C VAL A 306 -2.67 16.10 12.21
N ILE A 307 -2.24 16.51 11.01
CA ILE A 307 -1.41 17.70 10.87
C ILE A 307 -2.14 18.92 11.38
N ILE A 308 -3.41 19.08 10.98
CA ILE A 308 -4.22 20.22 11.40
C ILE A 308 -4.43 20.20 12.92
N GLN A 309 -4.74 19.02 13.48
CA GLN A 309 -4.98 18.90 14.92
C GLN A 309 -3.74 19.26 15.72
N VAL A 310 -2.59 18.70 15.34
CA VAL A 310 -1.33 18.95 16.06
C VAL A 310 -0.95 20.43 15.91
N GLY A 311 -1.07 20.98 14.71
CA GLY A 311 -0.74 22.38 14.47
C GLY A 311 -1.63 23.32 15.27
N SER A 312 -2.93 23.07 15.27
CA SER A 312 -3.87 23.91 16.01
C SER A 312 -3.59 23.86 17.51
N PHE A 313 -3.36 22.65 18.03
CA PHE A 313 -3.11 22.49 19.46
C PHE A 313 -1.82 23.19 19.89
N LYS A 314 -0.77 23.09 19.10
CA LYS A 314 0.50 23.75 19.41
C LYS A 314 0.42 25.26 19.31
N MET A 315 -0.38 25.77 18.36
CA MET A 315 -0.47 27.23 18.14
C MET A 315 -1.48 27.90 19.04
N THR A 316 -2.61 27.25 19.34
CA THR A 316 -3.72 27.91 20.07
C THR A 316 -4.15 27.13 21.31
N GLY A 317 -3.70 25.90 21.50
CA GLY A 317 -4.15 25.07 22.59
C GLY A 317 -5.55 24.49 22.39
N LYS A 318 -6.14 24.69 21.23
CA LYS A 318 -7.50 24.23 20.94
C LYS A 318 -7.50 23.11 19.93
N ARG A 319 -8.49 22.23 20.04
CA ARG A 319 -8.68 21.10 19.13
C ARG A 319 -9.65 21.49 18.02
N VAL A 320 -9.28 21.14 16.77
CA VAL A 320 -10.19 21.28 15.64
C VAL A 320 -11.14 20.09 15.58
N PHE A 321 -10.59 18.89 15.80
CA PHE A 321 -11.35 17.65 15.80
C PHE A 321 -11.44 17.09 17.20
N ARG A 322 -12.47 16.30 17.47
CA ARG A 322 -12.59 15.65 18.77
C ARG A 322 -11.42 14.72 19.04
N MET A 323 -10.88 14.15 17.97
CA MET A 323 -9.71 13.31 18.01
C MET A 323 -9.19 13.17 16.58
N ALA A 324 -7.91 12.99 16.41
CA ALA A 324 -7.32 12.72 15.10
C ALA A 324 -6.51 11.42 15.18
N PRO A 325 -6.41 10.65 14.11
CA PRO A 325 -6.96 10.88 12.76
C PRO A 325 -8.48 10.93 12.72
N LEU A 326 -9.01 11.27 11.57
CA LEU A 326 -10.43 11.57 11.38
C LEU A 326 -11.36 10.46 11.85
N HIS A 327 -11.00 9.22 11.71
CA HIS A 327 -11.84 8.12 12.22
C HIS A 327 -12.04 8.16 13.75
N UNK A 328 -11.14 8.57 14.34
CA UNK A 328 -11.19 8.74 15.63
C UNK A 328 -12.11 9.76 16.04
N HIS A 329 -12.27 10.85 15.26
CA HIS A 329 -13.23 11.92 15.48
C HIS A 329 -14.66 11.39 15.48
N PHE A 330 -14.99 10.58 14.46
CA PHE A 330 -16.34 10.05 14.35
C PHE A 330 -16.64 9.01 15.42
N GLU A 331 -15.64 8.31 15.88
CA GLU A 331 -15.84 7.39 17.00
C GLU A 331 -16.19 8.15 18.28
N LYS A 332 -15.52 9.28 18.51
CA LYS A 332 -15.83 10.16 19.65
C LYS A 332 -17.22 10.77 19.54
N LYS A 333 -17.73 10.94 18.31
CA LYS A 333 -19.10 11.45 18.11
C LYS A 333 -20.14 10.36 18.37
N GLY A 334 -19.73 9.12 18.59
CA GLY A 334 -20.64 8.05 18.92
C GLY A 334 -20.97 7.09 17.78
N TRP A 335 -20.33 7.25 16.63
CA TRP A 335 -20.55 6.32 15.53
C TRP A 335 -19.96 4.96 15.88
N GLN A 336 -20.69 3.89 15.55
CA GLN A 336 -20.19 2.53 15.76
C GLN A 336 -19.03 2.25 14.79
N GLU A 337 -18.08 1.44 15.24
CA GLU A 337 -16.90 1.14 14.44
C GLU A 337 -17.24 0.59 13.06
N PRO A 338 -18.12 -0.42 12.91
CA PRO A 338 -18.42 -0.91 11.56
C PRO A 338 -19.03 0.15 10.65
N THR A 339 -19.82 1.06 11.22
CA THR A 339 -20.42 2.14 10.43
C THR A 339 -19.34 3.07 9.89
N ILE A 340 -18.37 3.45 10.72
CA ILE A 340 -17.26 4.29 10.28
C ILE A 340 -16.48 3.58 9.17
N VAL A 341 -16.15 2.32 9.39
CA VAL A 341 -15.32 1.55 8.47
C VAL A 341 -15.99 1.47 7.11
N ILE A 342 -17.27 1.10 7.07
CA ILE A 342 -17.97 0.94 5.80
C ILE A 342 -18.12 2.28 5.09
N ARG A 343 -18.45 3.34 5.82
CA ARG A 343 -18.57 4.67 5.23
C ARG A 343 -17.25 5.16 4.65
N PHE A 344 -16.14 4.88 5.33
CA PHE A 344 -14.82 5.25 4.84
C PHE A 344 -14.46 4.42 3.59
N TRP A 345 -14.86 3.16 3.55
CA TRP A 345 -14.68 2.37 2.34
C TRP A 345 -15.39 3.02 1.14
N ILE A 346 -16.61 3.47 1.38
CA ILE A 346 -17.37 4.15 0.32
C ILE A 346 -16.66 5.41 -0.16
N UNK A 347 -16.13 6.11 0.70
CA UNK A 347 -15.36 7.17 0.44
C UNK A 347 -14.24 6.91 -0.41
N ALA A 348 -13.60 5.86 -0.06
CA ALA A 348 -12.44 5.46 -0.85
C ALA A 348 -12.83 5.09 -2.28
N VAL A 349 -13.95 4.39 -2.45
CA VAL A 349 -14.43 4.05 -3.79
C VAL A 349 -14.69 5.30 -4.62
N ILE A 350 -15.35 6.28 -4.03
CA ILE A 350 -15.66 7.52 -4.74
C ILE A 350 -14.38 8.21 -5.19
N LEU A 351 -13.40 8.31 -4.29
CA LEU A 351 -12.12 8.95 -4.61
C LEU A 351 -11.37 8.19 -5.70
N ALA A 352 -11.43 6.86 -5.65
CA ALA A 352 -10.79 6.05 -6.69
C ALA A 352 -11.42 6.30 -8.04
N LEU A 353 -12.76 6.40 -8.09
CA LEU A 353 -13.44 6.69 -9.35
C LEU A 353 -13.07 8.06 -9.88
N VAL A 354 -12.97 9.05 -9.00
CA VAL A 354 -12.52 10.39 -9.41
C VAL A 354 -11.11 10.33 -9.99
N GLY A 355 -10.20 9.64 -9.30
CA GLY A 355 -8.83 9.51 -9.80
C GLY A 355 -8.74 8.79 -11.13
N LEU A 356 -9.51 7.71 -11.29
CA LEU A 356 -9.51 6.98 -12.56
C LEU A 356 -10.11 7.82 -13.69
N ALA A 357 -11.08 8.69 -13.38
CA ALA A 357 -11.65 9.56 -14.39
C ALA A 357 -10.61 10.49 -15.01
N THR A 358 -9.54 10.82 -14.26
CA THR A 358 -8.49 11.68 -14.81
C THR A 358 -7.73 11.04 -15.97
N LEU A 359 -7.84 9.72 -16.14
CA LEU A 359 -7.17 9.06 -17.26
C LEU A 359 -7.71 9.51 -18.60
N LYS A 360 -8.95 9.92 -18.66
CA LYS A 360 -9.58 10.31 -19.93
C LYS A 360 -9.88 11.80 -20.02
N LEU A 361 -9.85 12.53 -18.91
CA LEU A 361 -10.09 13.97 -18.93
C LEU A 361 -8.94 14.72 -19.59
N ARG A 362 -9.30 15.75 -20.34
CA ARG A 362 -8.31 16.56 -21.05
C ARG A 362 -8.34 18.01 -20.64
#